data_1cd42a3e9c02b413a89c917569024644
#
_entry.id   1cd42a3e9c02b413a89c917569024644
#
_cell.length_a   1.000
_cell.length_b   1.000
_cell.length_c   1.000
_cell.angle_alpha   90.00
_cell.angle_beta   90.00
_cell.angle_gamma   90.00
#
_symmetry.space_group_name_H-M   'P 1'
#
loop_
_entity.id
_entity.type
_entity.pdbx_description
1 polymer ?
#
loop_
_entity_poly.entity_id
_entity_poly.type
_entity_poly.pdbx_seq_one_letter_code
_entity_poly.pdbx_strand_id
1 'polypeptide(L)' 'MFHEYRDIITELKQKDAHFHKLFEKHNELDDAIVKLEESHADQFEIEEKKKEKLKLKDEIYAIIIKHKA' A
#
# COMPACT_ATOMS: atom_id res chain seq x y z
N MET A 1 1.00 3.27 9.56
CA MET A 1 1.76 3.93 8.49
C MET A 1 1.10 5.21 8.11
N PHE A 2 0.29 5.69 7.67
CA PHE A 2 -0.30 6.98 7.31
C PHE A 2 -1.20 7.55 8.43
N HIS A 3 -0.72 7.54 9.66
CA HIS A 3 -1.54 7.96 10.81
C HIS A 3 -2.02 9.40 10.73
N GLU A 4 -1.18 10.27 10.17
CA GLU A 4 -1.49 11.69 10.01
C GLU A 4 -2.62 11.95 9.01
N TYR A 5 -2.84 11.01 8.12
CA TYR A 5 -3.81 11.16 7.02
C TYR A 5 -4.99 10.20 7.16
N ARG A 6 -5.22 9.72 8.36
CA ARG A 6 -6.24 8.72 8.64
C ARG A 6 -7.63 9.12 8.12
N ASP A 7 -8.02 10.35 8.40
CA ASP A 7 -9.33 10.86 7.98
C ASP A 7 -9.43 10.98 6.46
N ILE A 8 -8.36 11.44 5.83
CA ILE A 8 -8.28 11.58 4.38
C ILE A 8 -8.37 10.20 3.73
N ILE A 9 -7.67 9.22 4.27
CA ILE A 9 -7.68 7.85 3.76
C ILE A 9 -9.09 7.25 3.82
N THR A 10 -9.77 7.43 4.95
CA THR A 10 -11.13 6.93 5.12
C THR A 10 -12.07 7.56 4.09
N GLU A 11 -11.96 8.87 3.90
CA GLU A 11 -12.75 9.59 2.92
C GLU A 11 -12.48 9.13 1.50
N LEU A 12 -11.22 9.01 1.12
CA LEU A 12 -10.83 8.59 -0.22
C LEU A 12 -11.24 7.15 -0.52
N LYS A 13 -11.19 6.27 0.45
CA LYS A 13 -11.65 4.89 0.26
C LYS A 13 -13.11 4.82 -0.11
N GLN A 14 -13.92 5.74 0.38
CA GLN A 14 -15.35 5.78 0.10
C GLN A 14 -15.66 6.45 -1.24
N LYS A 15 -14.90 7.49 -1.59
CA LYS A 15 -15.17 8.32 -2.75
C LYS A 15 -14.40 7.93 -4.01
N ASP A 16 -13.24 7.34 -3.87
CA ASP A 16 -12.35 7.03 -4.99
C ASP A 16 -12.10 5.53 -5.07
N ALA A 17 -12.74 4.88 -6.04
CA ALA A 17 -12.60 3.45 -6.25
C ALA A 17 -11.17 3.05 -6.60
N HIS A 18 -10.47 3.89 -7.34
CA HIS A 18 -9.07 3.64 -7.70
C HIS A 18 -8.18 3.65 -6.46
N PHE A 19 -8.37 4.64 -5.59
CA PHE A 19 -7.63 4.72 -4.33
C PHE A 19 -7.91 3.50 -3.45
N HIS A 20 -9.15 3.08 -3.38
CA HIS A 20 -9.54 1.91 -2.60
C HIS A 20 -8.81 0.65 -3.10
N LYS A 21 -8.75 0.46 -4.41
CA LYS A 21 -8.03 -0.65 -5.02
C LYS A 21 -6.54 -0.63 -4.72
N LEU A 22 -5.92 0.54 -4.81
CA LEU A 22 -4.50 0.70 -4.50
C LEU A 22 -4.21 0.34 -3.06
N PHE A 23 -5.07 0.79 -2.16
CA PHE A 23 -4.90 0.55 -0.74
C PHE A 23 -5.07 -0.93 -0.39
N GLU A 24 -6.05 -1.60 -0.98
CA GLU A 24 -6.25 -3.03 -0.81
C GLU A 24 -5.06 -3.83 -1.32
N LYS A 25 -4.56 -3.46 -2.49
CA LYS A 25 -3.41 -4.13 -3.09
C LYS A 25 -2.17 -3.96 -2.24
N HIS A 26 -1.98 -2.78 -1.67
CA HIS A 26 -0.89 -2.52 -0.74
C HIS A 26 -0.96 -3.46 0.47
N ASN A 27 -2.15 -3.62 1.05
CA ASN A 27 -2.35 -4.49 2.20
C ASN A 27 -2.13 -5.96 1.83
N GLU A 28 -2.56 -6.39 0.66
CA GLU A 28 -2.34 -7.74 0.16
C GLU A 28 -0.85 -8.04 0.01
N LEU A 29 -0.10 -7.08 -0.52
CA LEU A 29 1.35 -7.24 -0.66
C LEU A 29 2.04 -7.30 0.69
N ASP A 30 1.57 -6.52 1.66
CA ASP A 30 2.11 -6.55 3.01
C ASP A 30 1.94 -7.94 3.62
N ASP A 31 0.75 -8.51 3.52
CA ASP A 31 0.47 -9.87 3.99
C ASP A 31 1.29 -10.91 3.25
N ALA A 32 1.42 -10.77 1.93
CA ALA A 32 2.21 -11.69 1.11
C ALA A 32 3.67 -11.69 1.52
N ILE A 33 4.23 -10.51 1.79
CA ILE A 33 5.62 -10.38 2.25
C ILE A 33 5.82 -11.08 3.59
N VAL A 34 4.91 -10.88 4.53
CA VAL A 34 4.99 -11.55 5.84
C VAL A 34 4.98 -13.06 5.67
N LYS A 35 4.09 -13.58 4.85
CA LYS A 35 4.00 -15.02 4.59
C LYS A 35 5.25 -15.57 3.93
N LEU A 36 5.82 -14.85 2.97
CA LEU A 36 7.05 -15.24 2.32
C LEU A 36 8.23 -15.27 3.30
N GLU A 37 8.31 -14.28 4.17
CA GLU A 37 9.36 -14.24 5.19
C GLU A 37 9.22 -15.39 6.18
N GLU A 38 8.01 -15.72 6.60
CA GLU A 38 7.73 -16.83 7.52
C GLU A 38 8.09 -18.18 6.89
N SER A 39 7.86 -18.35 5.60
CA SER A 39 8.16 -19.58 4.88
C SER A 39 9.61 -19.69 4.42
N HIS A 40 10.44 -18.70 4.72
CA HIS A 40 11.85 -18.63 4.29
C HIS A 40 11.99 -18.68 2.77
N ALA A 41 11.09 -17.97 2.08
CA ALA A 41 11.14 -17.89 0.62
C ALA A 41 12.41 -17.19 0.11
N ASP A 42 12.66 -17.32 -1.19
CA ASP A 42 13.78 -16.67 -1.85
C ASP A 42 13.78 -15.16 -1.61
N GLN A 43 14.93 -14.64 -1.20
CA GLN A 43 15.12 -13.21 -0.96
C GLN A 43 14.79 -12.37 -2.19
N PHE A 44 15.08 -12.87 -3.37
CA PHE A 44 14.76 -12.17 -4.61
C PHE A 44 13.26 -11.94 -4.75
N GLU A 45 12.46 -12.95 -4.46
CA GLU A 45 11.00 -12.87 -4.51
C GLU A 45 10.46 -11.89 -3.48
N ILE A 46 11.00 -11.94 -2.26
CA ILE A 46 10.63 -11.03 -1.18
C ILE A 46 10.94 -9.58 -1.58
N GLU A 47 12.12 -9.34 -2.12
CA GLU A 47 12.52 -8.01 -2.55
C GLU A 47 11.66 -7.45 -3.68
N GLU A 48 11.25 -8.29 -4.62
CA GLU A 48 10.35 -7.87 -5.69
C GLU A 48 9.01 -7.41 -5.13
N LYS A 49 8.47 -8.15 -4.18
CA LYS A 49 7.22 -7.78 -3.51
C LYS A 49 7.37 -6.49 -2.71
N LYS A 50 8.48 -6.30 -2.06
CA LYS A 50 8.77 -5.06 -1.31
C LYS A 50 8.86 -3.85 -2.22
N LYS A 51 9.46 -4.00 -3.40
CA LYS A 51 9.53 -2.93 -4.40
C LYS A 51 8.15 -2.55 -4.91
N GLU A 52 7.32 -3.55 -5.18
CA GLU A 52 5.94 -3.34 -5.61
C GLU A 52 5.13 -2.62 -4.55
N LYS A 53 5.28 -3.04 -3.31
CA LYS A 53 4.64 -2.40 -2.17
C LYS A 53 5.05 -0.92 -2.05
N LEU A 54 6.33 -0.65 -2.22
CA LEU A 54 6.86 0.71 -2.15
C LEU A 54 6.27 1.59 -3.25
N LYS A 55 6.16 1.06 -4.46
CA LYS A 55 5.53 1.76 -5.58
C LYS A 55 4.08 2.13 -5.26
N LEU A 56 3.33 1.18 -4.74
CA LEU A 56 1.93 1.42 -4.36
C LEU A 56 1.83 2.46 -3.25
N LYS A 57 2.73 2.39 -2.28
CA LYS A 57 2.79 3.37 -1.19
C LYS A 57 3.02 4.77 -1.73
N ASP A 58 3.92 4.92 -2.70
CA ASP A 58 4.21 6.21 -3.30
C ASP A 58 3.00 6.75 -4.07
N GLU A 59 2.30 5.89 -4.79
CA GLU A 59 1.08 6.28 -5.51
C GLU A 59 -0.02 6.71 -4.54
N ILE A 60 -0.21 5.96 -3.47
CA ILE A 60 -1.19 6.27 -2.43
C ILE A 60 -0.87 7.63 -1.80
N TYR A 61 0.39 7.84 -1.46
CA TYR A 61 0.86 9.08 -0.87
C TYR A 61 0.64 10.28 -1.79
N ALA A 62 0.94 10.11 -3.08
CA ALA A 62 0.74 11.15 -4.07
C ALA A 62 -0.73 11.57 -4.17
N ILE A 63 -1.65 10.61 -4.12
CA ILE A 63 -3.08 10.90 -4.14
C ILE A 63 -3.51 11.66 -2.88
N ILE A 64 -3.00 11.25 -1.73
CA ILE A 64 -3.29 11.91 -0.45
C ILE A 64 -2.83 13.36 -0.48
N ILE A 65 -1.62 13.61 -0.93
CA ILE A 65 -1.05 14.96 -0.99
C ILE A 65 -1.85 15.83 -1.96
N LYS A 66 -2.23 15.29 -3.10
CA LYS A 66 -3.05 16.00 -4.09
C LYS A 66 -4.42 16.36 -3.52
N HIS A 67 -5.03 15.46 -2.80
CA HIS A 67 -6.33 15.68 -2.17
C HIS A 67 -6.24 16.75 -1.06
N LYS A 68 -5.16 16.69 -0.30
CA LYS A 68 -4.91 17.64 0.79
C LYS A 68 -4.68 19.05 0.26
N ALA A 69 -3.99 19.17 -0.86
CA ALA A 69 -3.72 20.47 -1.48
C ALA A 69 -4.97 21.07 -2.10
#